data_92d27fc13c15da792ffd74abcc7bc02f
#
_entry.id   92d27fc13c15da792ffd74abcc7bc02f
#
_cell.length_a   1.000
_cell.length_b   1.000
_cell.length_c   1.000
_cell.angle_alpha   90.00
_cell.angle_beta   90.00
_cell.angle_gamma   90.00
#
_symmetry.space_group_name_H-M   'P 1'
#
loop_
_entity.id
_entity.type
_entity.pdbx_description
1 polymer ?
#
loop_
_entity_poly.entity_id
_entity_poly.type
_entity_poly.pdbx_seq_one_letter_code
_entity_poly.pdbx_strand_id
1 'polypeptide(L)'
;MRLLRGERSFRSARKPDSMNNIKLPPDVAFHEDIRLFIYRPRGLLSQASIDKVLRVLEELEAKLKEPFNRFSDGSAIDRVELNYQYVIQVSLYRVLTYSDRPPVKSAILTTDPTIGHYFQLHAIITQDSPINVRIFREREDAAKWLGVPIERLAPKLIAD
;
A
#
# COMPACT_ATOMS: atom_id res chain seq x y z
N MET A 1 -1.77 -45.32 44.91
CA MET A 1 -1.66 -43.87 44.73
C MET A 1 -1.09 -43.56 43.35
N ARG A 2 -1.95 -43.31 42.37
CA ARG A 2 -1.51 -43.01 41.00
C ARG A 2 -1.59 -41.51 40.77
N LEU A 3 -0.44 -40.88 40.57
CA LEU A 3 -0.33 -39.51 40.17
C LEU A 3 -0.67 -39.40 38.66
N LEU A 4 -1.80 -38.80 38.35
CA LEU A 4 -2.14 -38.43 37.00
C LEU A 4 -1.30 -37.19 36.62
N ARG A 5 -0.28 -37.42 35.81
CA ARG A 5 0.42 -36.34 35.10
C ARG A 5 -0.54 -35.77 34.06
N GLY A 6 -1.06 -34.58 34.33
CA GLY A 6 -1.74 -33.82 33.34
C GLY A 6 -0.75 -33.35 32.27
N GLU A 7 -0.80 -33.95 31.12
CA GLU A 7 -0.17 -33.39 29.92
C GLU A 7 -0.87 -32.10 29.56
N ARG A 8 -0.24 -31.00 29.93
CA ARG A 8 -0.62 -29.70 29.35
C ARG A 8 -0.17 -29.72 27.89
N SER A 9 -1.08 -30.00 27.02
CA SER A 9 -0.92 -29.76 25.60
C SER A 9 -0.59 -28.29 25.40
N PHE A 10 0.65 -27.98 25.08
CA PHE A 10 1.04 -26.70 24.55
C PHE A 10 0.34 -26.56 23.19
N ARG A 11 -0.81 -25.91 23.16
CA ARG A 11 -1.35 -25.39 21.92
C ARG A 11 -0.31 -24.38 21.40
N SER A 12 0.40 -24.77 20.38
CA SER A 12 1.21 -23.87 19.57
C SER A 12 0.36 -22.63 19.29
N ALA A 13 0.78 -21.47 19.79
CA ALA A 13 0.15 -20.21 19.45
C ALA A 13 0.15 -20.11 17.93
N ARG A 14 -1.04 -20.16 17.31
CA ARG A 14 -1.18 -19.86 15.89
C ARG A 14 -0.58 -18.49 15.70
N LYS A 15 0.43 -18.38 14.83
CA LYS A 15 0.86 -17.09 14.31
C LYS A 15 -0.41 -16.38 13.84
N PRO A 16 -0.63 -15.10 14.22
CA PRO A 16 -1.77 -14.35 13.72
C PRO A 16 -1.84 -14.55 12.21
N ASP A 17 -3.05 -14.75 11.69
CA ASP A 17 -3.27 -15.10 10.30
C ASP A 17 -2.40 -14.22 9.41
N SER A 18 -1.26 -14.79 9.03
CA SER A 18 -0.35 -14.19 8.08
C SER A 18 -1.08 -14.09 6.74
N MET A 19 -0.61 -13.26 5.85
CA MET A 19 -1.10 -12.94 4.51
C MET A 19 -1.58 -14.14 3.65
N ASN A 20 -1.48 -15.37 4.14
CA ASN A 20 -1.74 -16.61 3.38
C ASN A 20 -3.15 -16.73 2.79
N ASN A 21 -4.11 -15.94 3.30
CA ASN A 21 -5.51 -15.97 2.85
C ASN A 21 -5.90 -14.75 1.98
N ILE A 22 -4.99 -13.80 1.75
CA ILE A 22 -5.26 -12.65 0.91
C ILE A 22 -4.69 -12.90 -0.48
N LYS A 23 -5.59 -12.99 -1.46
CA LYS A 23 -5.18 -13.08 -2.85
C LYS A 23 -4.88 -11.68 -3.38
N LEU A 24 -3.62 -11.39 -3.63
CA LEU A 24 -3.20 -10.11 -4.20
C LEU A 24 -3.34 -10.12 -5.73
N PRO A 25 -3.83 -9.02 -6.33
CA PRO A 25 -3.77 -8.84 -7.79
C PRO A 25 -2.33 -8.85 -8.30
N PRO A 26 -2.11 -9.12 -9.62
CA PRO A 26 -0.76 -9.17 -10.18
C PRO A 26 0.06 -7.87 -10.06
N ASP A 27 -0.62 -6.74 -9.97
CA ASP A 27 0.00 -5.40 -9.85
C ASP A 27 0.24 -4.96 -8.41
N VAL A 28 -0.08 -5.82 -7.45
CA VAL A 28 0.09 -5.56 -6.01
C VAL A 28 1.04 -6.57 -5.40
N ALA A 29 1.95 -6.09 -4.56
CA ALA A 29 2.81 -6.91 -3.72
C ALA A 29 2.80 -6.37 -2.28
N PHE A 30 3.00 -7.24 -1.32
CA PHE A 30 3.18 -6.87 0.07
C PHE A 30 4.41 -7.56 0.65
N HIS A 31 5.35 -6.76 1.14
CA HIS A 31 6.58 -7.24 1.79
C HIS A 31 6.43 -7.13 3.31
N GLU A 32 6.14 -8.25 3.96
CA GLU A 32 5.92 -8.27 5.41
C GLU A 32 7.15 -7.84 6.21
N ASP A 33 8.33 -8.23 5.78
CA ASP A 33 9.59 -7.97 6.47
C ASP A 33 9.93 -6.48 6.59
N ILE A 34 9.56 -5.67 5.60
CA ILE A 34 9.74 -4.22 5.61
C ILE A 34 8.42 -3.45 5.72
N ARG A 35 7.31 -4.17 5.86
CA ARG A 35 5.96 -3.61 6.02
C ARG A 35 5.65 -2.59 4.92
N LEU A 36 5.75 -3.04 3.68
CA LEU A 36 5.57 -2.19 2.52
C LEU A 36 4.58 -2.80 1.52
N PHE A 37 3.51 -2.06 1.27
CA PHE A 37 2.55 -2.32 0.20
C PHE A 37 3.07 -1.66 -1.07
N ILE A 38 3.13 -2.42 -2.17
CA ILE A 38 3.60 -1.92 -3.46
C ILE A 38 2.50 -2.09 -4.51
N TYR A 39 2.16 -0.98 -5.18
CA TYR A 39 1.22 -0.95 -6.29
C TYR A 39 1.95 -0.51 -7.57
N ARG A 40 1.89 -1.35 -8.60
CA ARG A 40 2.55 -1.10 -9.89
C ARG A 40 1.54 -1.22 -11.04
N PRO A 41 0.66 -0.21 -11.21
CA PRO A 41 -0.31 -0.25 -12.30
C PRO A 41 0.38 -0.19 -13.66
N ARG A 42 -0.20 -0.86 -14.64
CA ARG A 42 0.28 -0.88 -16.02
C ARG A 42 -0.83 -0.45 -16.96
N GLY A 43 -0.42 0.22 -18.04
CA GLY A 43 -1.35 0.66 -19.09
C GLY A 43 -2.29 1.75 -18.60
N LEU A 44 -3.58 1.45 -18.50
CA LEU A 44 -4.61 2.42 -18.14
C LEU A 44 -4.78 2.54 -16.62
N LEU A 45 -4.61 3.74 -16.08
CA LEU A 45 -5.01 4.08 -14.73
C LEU A 45 -6.41 4.72 -14.78
N SER A 46 -7.40 4.03 -14.24
CA SER A 46 -8.81 4.45 -14.24
C SER A 46 -9.39 4.45 -12.83
N GLN A 47 -10.61 4.96 -12.70
CA GLN A 47 -11.38 4.88 -11.45
C GLN A 47 -11.54 3.42 -11.01
N ALA A 48 -11.83 2.51 -11.94
CA ALA A 48 -11.95 1.08 -11.63
C ALA A 48 -10.65 0.49 -11.09
N SER A 49 -9.50 0.89 -11.65
CA SER A 49 -8.19 0.45 -11.16
C SER A 49 -7.93 0.90 -9.72
N ILE A 50 -8.25 2.15 -9.42
CA ILE A 50 -8.06 2.73 -8.08
C ILE A 50 -9.04 2.12 -7.08
N ASP A 51 -10.30 1.96 -7.43
CA ASP A 51 -11.29 1.31 -6.57
C ASP A 51 -10.87 -0.12 -6.20
N LYS A 52 -10.31 -0.83 -7.17
CA LYS A 52 -9.81 -2.20 -6.95
C LYS A 52 -8.63 -2.24 -5.98
N VAL A 53 -7.64 -1.39 -6.17
CA VAL A 53 -6.45 -1.37 -5.30
C VAL A 53 -6.81 -0.88 -3.89
N LEU A 54 -7.73 0.07 -3.76
CA LEU A 54 -8.21 0.53 -2.46
C LEU A 54 -8.89 -0.58 -1.68
N ARG A 55 -9.68 -1.42 -2.32
CA ARG A 55 -10.29 -2.59 -1.65
C ARG A 55 -9.24 -3.55 -1.11
N VAL A 56 -8.20 -3.81 -1.90
CA VAL A 56 -7.08 -4.65 -1.45
C VAL A 56 -6.36 -4.02 -0.27
N LEU A 57 -6.08 -2.72 -0.36
CA LEU A 57 -5.41 -1.96 0.70
C LEU A 57 -6.22 -1.98 2.00
N GLU A 58 -7.52 -1.73 1.92
CA GLU A 58 -8.41 -1.76 3.10
C GLU A 58 -8.51 -3.15 3.71
N GLU A 59 -8.54 -4.19 2.90
CA GLU A 59 -8.55 -5.57 3.38
C GLU A 59 -7.27 -5.90 4.15
N LEU A 60 -6.11 -5.46 3.65
CA LEU A 60 -4.83 -5.60 4.36
C LEU A 60 -4.82 -4.77 5.66
N GLU A 61 -5.28 -3.53 5.62
CA GLU A 61 -5.39 -2.68 6.81
C GLU A 61 -6.28 -3.28 7.89
N ALA A 62 -7.35 -3.98 7.50
CA ALA A 62 -8.25 -4.65 8.43
C ALA A 62 -7.65 -5.93 9.04
N LYS A 63 -6.87 -6.68 8.27
CA LYS A 63 -6.28 -7.95 8.70
C LYS A 63 -4.96 -7.79 9.43
N LEU A 64 -4.15 -6.82 9.04
CA LEU A 64 -2.86 -6.54 9.67
C LEU A 64 -3.04 -5.51 10.78
N LYS A 65 -2.68 -5.89 12.00
CA LYS A 65 -2.85 -5.00 13.17
C LYS A 65 -1.84 -3.86 13.21
N GLU A 66 -0.68 -4.03 12.58
CA GLU A 66 0.37 -3.03 12.56
C GLU A 66 0.30 -2.21 11.27
N PRO A 67 0.63 -0.90 11.36
CA PRO A 67 0.63 -0.04 10.18
C PRO A 67 1.73 -0.45 9.18
N PHE A 68 1.52 -0.14 7.92
CA PHE A 68 2.48 -0.35 6.85
C PHE A 68 2.52 0.83 5.90
N ASN A 69 3.68 1.09 5.33
CA ASN A 69 3.86 2.14 4.34
C ASN A 69 3.44 1.66 2.94
N ARG A 70 3.29 2.58 2.00
CA ARG A 70 2.86 2.33 0.63
C ARG A 70 3.82 2.95 -0.36
N PHE A 71 4.03 2.24 -1.44
CA PHE A 71 4.77 2.72 -2.60
C PHE A 71 3.96 2.43 -3.86
N SER A 72 3.63 3.47 -4.63
CA SER A 72 2.93 3.35 -5.91
C SER A 72 3.87 3.75 -7.03
N ASP A 73 4.15 2.82 -7.92
CA ASP A 73 5.03 3.02 -9.07
C ASP A 73 4.22 3.31 -10.32
N GLY A 74 4.20 4.59 -10.72
CA GLY A 74 3.47 5.04 -11.90
C GLY A 74 4.23 4.95 -13.21
N SER A 75 5.44 4.36 -13.22
CA SER A 75 6.33 4.37 -14.40
C SER A 75 5.82 3.55 -15.59
N ALA A 76 4.93 2.59 -15.38
CA ALA A 76 4.37 1.75 -16.44
C ALA A 76 2.93 2.14 -16.84
N ILE A 77 2.44 3.28 -16.38
CA ILE A 77 1.15 3.83 -16.79
C ILE A 77 1.30 4.51 -18.14
N ASP A 78 0.49 4.09 -19.12
CA ASP A 78 0.49 4.66 -20.46
C ASP A 78 -0.57 5.75 -20.65
N ARG A 79 -1.70 5.60 -19.95
CA ARG A 79 -2.86 6.49 -20.09
C ARG A 79 -3.61 6.62 -18.77
N VAL A 80 -4.16 7.78 -18.51
CA VAL A 80 -4.94 8.09 -17.32
C VAL A 80 -6.35 8.50 -17.70
N GLU A 81 -7.34 7.84 -17.12
CA GLU A 81 -8.77 8.20 -17.21
C GLU A 81 -9.31 8.46 -15.81
N LEU A 82 -8.94 9.61 -15.27
CA LEU A 82 -9.40 10.11 -13.97
C LEU A 82 -9.99 11.50 -14.16
N ASN A 83 -10.73 11.96 -13.17
CA ASN A 83 -11.13 13.36 -13.06
C ASN A 83 -10.93 13.87 -11.64
N TYR A 84 -10.88 15.17 -11.48
CA TYR A 84 -10.61 15.81 -10.18
C TYR A 84 -11.67 15.48 -9.15
N GLN A 85 -12.94 15.42 -9.54
CA GLN A 85 -14.04 15.10 -8.64
C GLN A 85 -13.87 13.72 -8.00
N TYR A 86 -13.48 12.74 -8.80
CA TYR A 86 -13.21 11.38 -8.29
C TYR A 86 -12.02 11.38 -7.33
N VAL A 87 -10.93 12.06 -7.67
CA VAL A 87 -9.73 12.16 -6.79
C VAL A 87 -10.10 12.82 -5.46
N ILE A 88 -10.90 13.86 -5.48
CA ILE A 88 -11.39 14.52 -4.26
C ILE A 88 -12.20 13.56 -3.41
N GLN A 89 -13.13 12.83 -4.02
CA GLN A 89 -13.99 11.86 -3.32
C GLN A 89 -13.17 10.77 -2.66
N VAL A 90 -12.23 10.18 -3.38
CA VAL A 90 -11.34 9.13 -2.84
C VAL A 90 -10.47 9.68 -1.72
N SER A 91 -9.92 10.87 -1.88
CA SER A 91 -9.06 11.50 -0.88
C SER A 91 -9.82 11.76 0.41
N LEU A 92 -11.03 12.31 0.34
CA LEU A 92 -11.89 12.54 1.51
C LEU A 92 -12.30 11.23 2.17
N TYR A 93 -12.63 10.23 1.37
CA TYR A 93 -12.94 8.89 1.89
C TYR A 93 -11.77 8.32 2.70
N ARG A 94 -10.55 8.44 2.18
CA ARG A 94 -9.34 7.97 2.88
C ARG A 94 -9.09 8.75 4.18
N VAL A 95 -9.30 10.05 4.18
CA VAL A 95 -9.20 10.88 5.39
C VAL A 95 -10.17 10.37 6.46
N LEU A 96 -11.42 10.10 6.08
CA LEU A 96 -12.46 9.64 7.00
C LEU A 96 -12.19 8.23 7.52
N THR A 97 -11.77 7.31 6.66
CA THR A 97 -11.59 5.90 7.03
C THR A 97 -10.26 5.62 7.74
N TYR A 98 -9.31 6.54 7.67
CA TYR A 98 -7.97 6.36 8.25
C TYR A 98 -7.69 7.31 9.43
N SER A 99 -8.65 8.09 9.90
CA SER A 99 -8.45 9.18 10.87
C SER A 99 -7.88 8.73 12.22
N ASP A 100 -8.26 7.56 12.72
CA ASP A 100 -7.87 7.05 14.03
C ASP A 100 -6.73 6.04 14.01
N ARG A 101 -5.98 6.00 12.90
CA ARG A 101 -4.90 5.03 12.71
C ARG A 101 -3.51 5.67 12.88
N PRO A 102 -2.48 4.86 13.18
CA PRO A 102 -1.11 5.36 13.25
C PRO A 102 -0.64 5.95 11.92
N PRO A 103 0.29 6.92 11.95
CA PRO A 103 0.82 7.54 10.74
C PRO A 103 1.51 6.54 9.81
N VAL A 104 1.30 6.73 8.52
CA VAL A 104 1.95 5.95 7.45
C VAL A 104 2.44 6.87 6.35
N LYS A 105 3.44 6.40 5.62
CA LYS A 105 3.98 7.07 4.44
C LYS A 105 3.43 6.43 3.18
N SER A 106 3.02 7.25 2.24
CA SER A 106 2.57 6.83 0.91
C SER A 106 3.40 7.55 -0.14
N ALA A 107 4.40 6.87 -0.67
CA ALA A 107 5.27 7.39 -1.73
C ALA A 107 4.67 7.07 -3.09
N ILE A 108 4.65 8.07 -3.97
CA ILE A 108 4.15 7.94 -5.35
C ILE A 108 5.26 8.33 -6.29
N LEU A 109 5.67 7.41 -7.16
CA LEU A 109 6.69 7.63 -8.16
C LEU A 109 6.03 7.92 -9.52
N THR A 110 6.28 9.09 -10.08
CA THR A 110 5.84 9.45 -11.41
C THR A 110 6.67 10.59 -11.97
N THR A 111 6.91 10.56 -13.29
CA THR A 111 7.46 11.68 -14.06
C THR A 111 6.42 12.33 -14.96
N ASP A 112 5.22 11.76 -15.03
CA ASP A 112 4.11 12.28 -15.83
C ASP A 112 3.43 13.44 -15.11
N PRO A 113 3.36 14.66 -15.71
CA PRO A 113 2.74 15.83 -15.07
C PRO A 113 1.25 15.65 -14.77
N THR A 114 0.51 14.94 -15.61
CA THR A 114 -0.93 14.72 -15.42
C THR A 114 -1.17 13.83 -14.21
N ILE A 115 -0.45 12.73 -14.11
CA ILE A 115 -0.49 11.83 -12.93
C ILE A 115 -0.06 12.62 -11.69
N GLY A 116 1.03 13.37 -11.80
CA GLY A 116 1.54 14.20 -10.72
C GLY A 116 0.51 15.18 -10.17
N HIS A 117 -0.27 15.82 -11.04
CA HIS A 117 -1.33 16.78 -10.64
C HIS A 117 -2.45 16.09 -9.83
N TYR A 118 -2.91 14.92 -10.26
CA TYR A 118 -3.94 14.18 -9.52
C TYR A 118 -3.44 13.76 -8.14
N PHE A 119 -2.24 13.25 -8.05
CA PHE A 119 -1.68 12.82 -6.77
C PHE A 119 -1.27 14.00 -5.88
N GLN A 120 -0.88 15.13 -6.46
CA GLN A 120 -0.66 16.36 -5.71
C GLN A 120 -1.95 16.85 -5.03
N LEU A 121 -3.07 16.78 -5.73
CA LEU A 121 -4.37 17.08 -5.14
C LEU A 121 -4.70 16.13 -3.98
N HIS A 122 -4.45 14.84 -4.17
CA HIS A 122 -4.59 13.83 -3.11
C HIS A 122 -3.71 14.16 -1.91
N ALA A 123 -2.45 14.52 -2.14
CA ALA A 123 -1.52 14.91 -1.08
C ALA A 123 -2.00 16.14 -0.29
N ILE A 124 -2.54 17.13 -0.97
CA ILE A 124 -3.07 18.34 -0.33
C ILE A 124 -4.29 18.03 0.55
N ILE A 125 -5.22 17.23 0.04
CA ILE A 125 -6.44 16.88 0.79
C ILE A 125 -6.12 16.04 2.02
N THR A 126 -5.13 15.16 1.93
CA THR A 126 -4.75 14.24 3.02
C THR A 126 -3.70 14.79 3.97
N GLN A 127 -3.20 16.03 3.77
CA GLN A 127 -2.04 16.57 4.49
C GLN A 127 -2.19 16.61 6.02
N ASP A 128 -3.39 16.77 6.54
CA ASP A 128 -3.69 16.81 7.98
C ASP A 128 -4.16 15.44 8.52
N SER A 129 -4.15 14.42 7.69
CA SER A 129 -4.49 13.05 8.07
C SER A 129 -3.23 12.25 8.46
N PRO A 130 -3.37 11.06 9.08
CA PRO A 130 -2.22 10.20 9.33
C PRO A 130 -1.55 9.63 8.07
N ILE A 131 -2.15 9.81 6.89
CA ILE A 131 -1.56 9.38 5.62
C ILE A 131 -0.66 10.50 5.09
N ASN A 132 0.64 10.31 5.17
CA ASN A 132 1.61 11.27 4.65
C ASN A 132 1.95 10.90 3.20
N VAL A 133 1.40 11.66 2.25
CA VAL A 133 1.58 11.40 0.81
C VAL A 133 2.69 12.29 0.27
N ARG A 134 3.63 11.72 -0.46
CA ARG A 134 4.69 12.45 -1.15
C ARG A 134 4.94 11.90 -2.53
N ILE A 135 5.14 12.81 -3.51
CA ILE A 135 5.37 12.47 -4.90
C ILE A 135 6.86 12.59 -5.19
N PHE A 136 7.40 11.58 -5.85
CA PHE A 136 8.81 11.49 -6.23
C PHE A 136 8.95 11.30 -7.73
N ARG A 137 10.02 11.85 -8.28
CA ARG A 137 10.44 11.63 -9.67
C ARG A 137 11.50 10.53 -9.79
N GLU A 138 12.23 10.30 -8.70
CA GLU A 138 13.33 9.34 -8.63
C GLU A 138 13.06 8.27 -7.60
N ARG A 139 13.30 7.02 -7.99
CA ARG A 139 13.08 5.86 -7.10
C ARG A 139 14.00 5.92 -5.88
N GLU A 140 15.22 6.40 -6.02
CA GLU A 140 16.14 6.58 -4.90
C GLU A 140 15.59 7.46 -3.80
N ASP A 141 14.99 8.59 -4.17
CA ASP A 141 14.44 9.55 -3.21
C ASP A 141 13.23 8.94 -2.47
N ALA A 142 12.40 8.20 -3.18
CA ALA A 142 11.30 7.45 -2.56
C ALA A 142 11.82 6.41 -1.57
N ALA A 143 12.83 5.65 -1.93
CA ALA A 143 13.45 4.64 -1.06
C ALA A 143 14.03 5.25 0.21
N LYS A 144 14.74 6.36 0.09
CA LYS A 144 15.30 7.10 1.24
C LYS A 144 14.21 7.57 2.19
N TRP A 145 13.15 8.15 1.65
CA TRP A 145 12.04 8.65 2.45
C TRP A 145 11.28 7.54 3.16
N LEU A 146 11.09 6.39 2.49
CA LEU A 146 10.46 5.21 3.08
C LEU A 146 11.37 4.45 4.05
N GLY A 147 12.69 4.69 3.98
CA GLY A 147 13.66 3.98 4.81
C GLY A 147 13.87 2.53 4.39
N VAL A 148 13.80 2.23 3.10
CA VAL A 148 13.95 0.87 2.55
C VAL A 148 15.08 0.83 1.51
N PRO A 149 15.69 -0.34 1.27
CA PRO A 149 16.65 -0.49 0.17
C PRO A 149 15.98 -0.23 -1.18
N ILE A 150 16.68 0.45 -2.09
CA ILE A 150 16.13 0.77 -3.42
C ILE A 150 15.74 -0.49 -4.21
N GLU A 151 16.46 -1.58 -4.02
CA GLU A 151 16.20 -2.87 -4.69
C GLU A 151 14.79 -3.40 -4.38
N ARG A 152 14.24 -3.05 -3.21
CA ARG A 152 12.91 -3.48 -2.81
C ARG A 152 11.80 -2.71 -3.56
N LEU A 153 12.13 -1.55 -4.13
CA LEU A 153 11.23 -0.76 -4.95
C LEU A 153 11.35 -1.06 -6.45
N ALA A 154 12.40 -1.75 -6.86
CA ALA A 154 12.61 -2.09 -8.26
C ALA A 154 11.56 -3.11 -8.73
N PRO A 155 11.06 -2.98 -10.00
CA PRO A 155 10.19 -4.01 -10.58
C PRO A 155 10.95 -5.34 -10.63
N LYS A 156 10.24 -6.46 -10.41
CA LYS A 156 10.83 -7.77 -10.64
C LYS A 156 11.20 -7.89 -12.12
N LEU A 157 12.45 -8.23 -12.41
CA LEU A 157 12.84 -8.62 -13.75
C LEU A 157 12.07 -9.89 -14.11
N ILE A 158 11.26 -9.81 -15.18
CA ILE A 158 10.69 -11.01 -15.76
C ILE A 158 11.85 -11.71 -16.43
N ALA A 159 12.26 -12.86 -15.90
CA ALA A 159 13.23 -13.71 -16.58
C ALA A 159 12.58 -14.20 -17.88
N ASP A 160 13.23 -13.90 -19.04
CA ASP A 160 12.85 -14.44 -20.33
C ASP A 160 13.02 -15.98 -20.37
#